data_5b4df6f1b529a00f50fb9c443c2cfb2c
#
_entry.id   5b4df6f1b529a00f50fb9c443c2cfb2c
#
_cell.length_a   1.000
_cell.length_b   1.000
_cell.length_c   1.000
_cell.angle_alpha   90.00
_cell.angle_beta   90.00
_cell.angle_gamma   90.00
#
_symmetry.space_group_name_H-M   'P 1'
#
loop_
_entity.id
_entity.type
_entity.pdbx_description
1 polymer ?
#
loop_
_entity_poly.entity_id
_entity_poly.type
_entity_poly.pdbx_seq_one_letter_code
_entity_poly.pdbx_strand_id
1 'polypeptide(L)'
;MKRIKLLLIPIFTLLLFTGCDFFKVDNMENISIITTSYPLAFIIKTLYGEHSLVKSIYPDGTNTYDYELNEKSLKNYSNEDLFIYVSYGRDKDIAVNLLNKNNSLLIIDGSLGMMPDYIDELWLNPSNLLMVSLNIKNGLTEYINNNYLIKEIDKNYEDLKLKLSMLDAEMKLTAENATSKTIVTATKSLNFLKKYGFNVISLDDDNTALEKTIQEVTEMINLSSIKYIYTLENIEDNETVKLLLENNKNLTEIKLKRLDSITTEERNNGSDYFTIMQKNIEELKKETYK
;
A
#
# COMPACT_ATOMS: atom_id res chain seq x y z
N MET A 1 -49.48 -38.75 39.50
CA MET A 1 -49.23 -37.35 39.15
C MET A 1 -48.04 -36.69 39.84
N LYS A 2 -47.60 -37.05 41.04
CA LYS A 2 -46.41 -36.43 41.72
C LYS A 2 -45.05 -36.81 41.11
N ARG A 3 -44.93 -38.01 40.48
CA ARG A 3 -43.60 -38.44 39.88
C ARG A 3 -43.31 -37.82 38.55
N ILE A 4 -44.31 -37.34 37.78
CA ILE A 4 -44.12 -36.67 36.48
C ILE A 4 -43.60 -35.22 36.69
N LYS A 5 -43.99 -34.55 37.76
CA LYS A 5 -43.51 -33.19 38.07
C LYS A 5 -42.03 -33.17 38.45
N LEU A 6 -41.50 -34.25 39.02
CA LEU A 6 -40.10 -34.34 39.43
C LEU A 6 -39.13 -34.58 38.28
N LEU A 7 -39.63 -35.16 37.15
CA LEU A 7 -38.85 -35.42 35.95
C LEU A 7 -38.79 -34.21 35.00
N LEU A 8 -39.73 -33.27 35.12
CA LEU A 8 -39.73 -32.03 34.32
C LEU A 8 -38.73 -30.98 34.78
N ILE A 9 -38.38 -31.00 36.08
CA ILE A 9 -37.42 -30.03 36.66
C ILE A 9 -36.01 -30.23 36.10
N PRO A 10 -35.40 -31.44 36.02
CA PRO A 10 -34.06 -31.61 35.47
C PRO A 10 -34.02 -31.41 33.95
N ILE A 11 -35.13 -31.63 33.21
CA ILE A 11 -35.19 -31.35 31.76
C ILE A 11 -35.19 -29.83 31.52
N PHE A 12 -35.88 -29.05 32.33
CA PHE A 12 -35.93 -27.60 32.23
C PHE A 12 -34.59 -26.96 32.63
N THR A 13 -33.88 -27.52 33.64
CA THR A 13 -32.53 -27.07 34.02
C THR A 13 -31.48 -27.43 32.93
N LEU A 14 -31.59 -28.56 32.23
CA LEU A 14 -30.70 -28.91 31.10
C LEU A 14 -30.88 -27.94 29.92
N LEU A 15 -32.08 -27.46 29.65
CA LEU A 15 -32.35 -26.46 28.62
C LEU A 15 -31.78 -25.07 28.93
N LEU A 16 -31.54 -24.76 30.20
CA LEU A 16 -30.93 -23.48 30.60
C LEU A 16 -29.39 -23.46 30.44
N PHE A 17 -28.74 -24.63 30.35
CA PHE A 17 -27.29 -24.72 30.19
C PHE A 17 -26.83 -24.80 28.70
N THR A 18 -27.75 -24.99 27.75
CA THR A 18 -27.42 -25.04 26.34
C THR A 18 -27.50 -23.66 25.63
N GLY A 19 -27.75 -22.59 26.37
CA GLY A 19 -28.01 -21.24 25.84
C GLY A 19 -26.83 -20.28 25.82
N CYS A 20 -25.62 -20.69 26.20
CA CYS A 20 -24.50 -19.73 26.30
C CYS A 20 -23.60 -19.63 25.05
N ASP A 21 -23.77 -20.47 24.04
CA ASP A 21 -22.93 -20.39 22.83
C ASP A 21 -23.59 -19.69 21.62
N PHE A 22 -24.83 -19.19 21.78
CA PHE A 22 -25.57 -18.55 20.67
C PHE A 22 -25.31 -17.04 20.52
N PHE A 23 -24.58 -16.43 21.43
CA PHE A 23 -24.10 -15.06 21.30
C PHE A 23 -22.58 -15.07 21.31
N LYS A 24 -21.92 -15.66 20.31
CA LYS A 24 -20.63 -15.11 19.90
C LYS A 24 -20.95 -13.71 19.41
N VAL A 25 -20.83 -12.74 20.30
CA VAL A 25 -20.60 -11.35 19.91
C VAL A 25 -19.32 -11.44 19.08
N ASP A 26 -19.44 -11.20 17.80
CA ASP A 26 -18.31 -11.10 16.90
C ASP A 26 -17.52 -9.86 17.35
N ASN A 27 -16.59 -10.10 18.25
CA ASN A 27 -15.85 -9.05 18.89
C ASN A 27 -14.59 -8.82 18.05
N MET A 28 -14.77 -8.16 16.90
CA MET A 28 -13.67 -7.73 16.04
C MET A 28 -12.80 -6.65 16.72
N GLU A 29 -12.87 -6.53 18.06
CA GLU A 29 -11.99 -5.68 18.87
C GLU A 29 -10.72 -6.44 19.25
N ASN A 30 -9.57 -5.75 19.21
CA ASN A 30 -8.24 -6.28 19.51
C ASN A 30 -7.80 -7.44 18.62
N ILE A 31 -8.28 -7.49 17.39
CA ILE A 31 -7.85 -8.50 16.42
C ILE A 31 -6.41 -8.26 15.96
N SER A 32 -5.74 -9.36 15.66
CA SER A 32 -4.40 -9.35 15.05
C SER A 32 -4.52 -9.30 13.53
N ILE A 33 -3.90 -8.28 12.94
CA ILE A 33 -3.93 -8.07 11.49
C ILE A 33 -2.51 -8.08 10.94
N ILE A 34 -2.28 -8.86 9.89
CA ILE A 34 -1.05 -8.80 9.12
C ILE A 34 -1.29 -8.20 7.74
N THR A 35 -0.30 -7.49 7.24
CA THR A 35 -0.32 -6.85 5.92
C THR A 35 0.96 -7.14 5.16
N THR A 36 0.93 -7.09 3.83
CA THR A 36 2.12 -7.33 3.00
C THR A 36 2.98 -6.09 2.78
N SER A 37 2.45 -4.90 2.94
CA SER A 37 3.20 -3.66 2.67
C SER A 37 2.88 -2.57 3.68
N TYR A 38 3.79 -1.58 3.77
CA TYR A 38 3.60 -0.43 4.64
C TYR A 38 2.32 0.36 4.34
N PRO A 39 1.93 0.66 3.08
CA PRO A 39 0.71 1.41 2.80
C PRO A 39 -0.55 0.71 3.30
N LEU A 40 -0.61 -0.61 3.21
CA LEU A 40 -1.73 -1.38 3.75
C LEU A 40 -1.78 -1.29 5.28
N ALA A 41 -0.60 -1.40 5.94
CA ALA A 41 -0.52 -1.20 7.39
C ALA A 41 -0.91 0.22 7.80
N PHE A 42 -0.55 1.23 7.01
CA PHE A 42 -0.94 2.62 7.24
C PHE A 42 -2.45 2.80 7.12
N ILE A 43 -3.07 2.27 6.06
CA ILE A 43 -4.52 2.35 5.85
C ILE A 43 -5.25 1.69 7.03
N ILE A 44 -4.88 0.47 7.40
CA ILE A 44 -5.59 -0.26 8.44
C ILE A 44 -5.47 0.42 9.81
N LYS A 45 -4.28 0.93 10.15
CA LYS A 45 -4.09 1.73 11.37
C LYS A 45 -4.91 3.01 11.37
N THR A 46 -5.09 3.63 10.19
CA THR A 46 -5.90 4.83 10.05
C THR A 46 -7.39 4.52 10.16
N LEU A 47 -7.87 3.44 9.55
CA LEU A 47 -9.28 3.09 9.51
C LEU A 47 -9.77 2.44 10.82
N TYR A 48 -8.96 1.52 11.36
CA TYR A 48 -9.38 0.65 12.46
C TYR A 48 -8.76 1.05 13.81
N GLY A 49 -7.77 1.95 13.80
CA GLY A 49 -7.21 2.57 14.99
C GLY A 49 -6.67 1.56 16.03
N GLU A 50 -7.05 1.78 17.27
CA GLU A 50 -6.61 0.99 18.42
C GLU A 50 -7.37 -0.34 18.59
N HIS A 51 -8.36 -0.61 17.75
CA HIS A 51 -9.14 -1.86 17.78
C HIS A 51 -8.40 -3.06 17.18
N SER A 52 -7.16 -2.86 16.73
CA SER A 52 -6.37 -3.92 16.09
C SER A 52 -4.87 -3.82 16.41
N LEU A 53 -4.21 -4.99 16.37
CA LEU A 53 -2.75 -5.10 16.43
C LEU A 53 -2.22 -5.35 15.02
N VAL A 54 -1.73 -4.30 14.36
CA VAL A 54 -1.27 -4.37 12.97
C VAL A 54 0.22 -4.65 12.89
N LYS A 55 0.58 -5.70 12.15
CA LYS A 55 1.96 -6.08 11.83
C LYS A 55 2.14 -6.13 10.31
N SER A 56 3.33 -5.81 9.83
CA SER A 56 3.73 -6.08 8.45
C SER A 56 4.45 -7.42 8.36
N ILE A 57 4.22 -8.16 7.28
CA ILE A 57 5.01 -9.36 6.94
C ILE A 57 6.48 -8.97 6.71
N TYR A 58 6.69 -7.84 6.05
CA TYR A 58 8.03 -7.34 5.76
C TYR A 58 8.54 -6.44 6.89
N PRO A 59 9.76 -6.68 7.40
CA PRO A 59 10.40 -5.78 8.35
C PRO A 59 10.62 -4.38 7.75
N ASP A 60 10.71 -3.37 8.62
CA ASP A 60 10.98 -1.99 8.20
C ASP A 60 12.28 -1.88 7.39
N GLY A 61 12.24 -1.13 6.29
CA GLY A 61 13.39 -0.91 5.41
C GLY A 61 13.77 -2.10 4.52
N THR A 62 12.97 -3.16 4.53
CA THR A 62 13.22 -4.34 3.68
C THR A 62 12.81 -4.05 2.23
N ASN A 63 13.61 -4.50 1.28
CA ASN A 63 13.19 -4.62 -0.11
C ASN A 63 12.13 -5.73 -0.22
N THR A 64 10.89 -5.36 -0.48
CA THR A 64 9.76 -6.30 -0.51
C THR A 64 9.85 -7.29 -1.68
N TYR A 65 10.60 -6.96 -2.75
CA TYR A 65 10.79 -7.86 -3.88
C TYR A 65 11.72 -9.04 -3.58
N ASP A 66 12.72 -8.85 -2.73
CA ASP A 66 13.76 -9.85 -2.47
C ASP A 66 13.51 -10.64 -1.17
N TYR A 67 12.58 -10.17 -0.34
CA TYR A 67 12.33 -10.79 0.96
C TYR A 67 11.59 -12.12 0.81
N GLU A 68 12.18 -13.19 1.34
CA GLU A 68 11.57 -14.52 1.34
C GLU A 68 11.01 -14.88 2.70
N LEU A 69 9.77 -15.34 2.71
CA LEU A 69 9.11 -15.88 3.90
C LEU A 69 9.48 -17.34 4.09
N ASN A 70 9.99 -17.67 5.26
CA ASN A 70 10.23 -19.07 5.64
C ASN A 70 8.94 -19.73 6.17
N GLU A 71 8.95 -21.07 6.18
CA GLU A 71 7.80 -21.88 6.63
C GLU A 71 7.33 -21.57 8.06
N LYS A 72 8.24 -21.24 8.97
CA LYS A 72 7.92 -20.88 10.35
C LYS A 72 7.15 -19.56 10.39
N SER A 73 7.57 -18.57 9.61
CA SER A 73 6.89 -17.28 9.49
C SER A 73 5.49 -17.43 8.88
N LEU A 74 5.36 -18.20 7.80
CA LEU A 74 4.07 -18.50 7.18
C LEU A 74 3.11 -19.19 8.17
N LYS A 75 3.61 -20.16 8.96
CA LYS A 75 2.80 -20.81 9.99
C LYS A 75 2.36 -19.83 11.09
N ASN A 76 3.24 -18.92 11.52
CA ASN A 76 2.89 -17.93 12.52
C ASN A 76 1.83 -16.96 11.98
N TYR A 77 2.03 -16.43 10.78
CA TYR A 77 1.11 -15.49 10.15
C TYR A 77 -0.26 -16.11 9.82
N SER A 78 -0.32 -17.40 9.52
CA SER A 78 -1.60 -18.07 9.29
C SER A 78 -2.48 -18.19 10.55
N ASN A 79 -1.93 -17.94 11.75
CA ASN A 79 -2.67 -17.95 13.02
C ASN A 79 -3.17 -16.56 13.44
N GLU A 80 -2.91 -15.51 12.66
CA GLU A 80 -3.49 -14.19 12.90
C GLU A 80 -4.96 -14.18 12.48
N ASP A 81 -5.71 -13.15 12.87
CA ASP A 81 -7.17 -13.11 12.64
C ASP A 81 -7.52 -12.66 11.22
N LEU A 82 -6.75 -11.70 10.67
CA LEU A 82 -7.00 -11.10 9.37
C LEU A 82 -5.70 -10.86 8.60
N PHE A 83 -5.72 -11.18 7.30
CA PHE A 83 -4.65 -10.87 6.36
C PHE A 83 -5.11 -9.88 5.30
N ILE A 84 -4.38 -8.78 5.12
CA ILE A 84 -4.65 -7.76 4.10
C ILE A 84 -3.49 -7.70 3.12
N TYR A 85 -3.79 -7.83 1.84
CA TYR A 85 -2.81 -7.94 0.77
C TYR A 85 -3.31 -7.23 -0.51
N VAL A 86 -2.49 -7.24 -1.55
CA VAL A 86 -2.88 -6.86 -2.91
C VAL A 86 -2.68 -8.05 -3.85
N SER A 87 -3.59 -8.27 -4.80
CA SER A 87 -3.54 -9.43 -5.74
C SER A 87 -2.50 -9.25 -6.84
N TYR A 88 -1.36 -8.61 -6.53
CA TYR A 88 -0.27 -8.34 -7.46
C TYR A 88 1.04 -8.93 -6.94
N GLY A 89 1.91 -9.32 -7.89
CA GLY A 89 3.21 -9.86 -7.57
C GLY A 89 3.13 -11.09 -6.67
N ARG A 90 3.98 -11.16 -5.65
CA ARG A 90 4.11 -12.29 -4.72
C ARG A 90 3.02 -12.34 -3.64
N ASP A 91 2.29 -11.26 -3.43
CA ASP A 91 1.31 -11.15 -2.34
C ASP A 91 0.17 -12.16 -2.50
N LYS A 92 -0.25 -12.41 -3.74
CA LYS A 92 -1.25 -13.44 -4.06
C LYS A 92 -0.79 -14.84 -3.65
N ASP A 93 0.47 -15.18 -3.91
CA ASP A 93 1.02 -16.49 -3.54
C ASP A 93 1.14 -16.62 -2.02
N ILE A 94 1.48 -15.54 -1.33
CA ILE A 94 1.48 -15.50 0.14
C ILE A 94 0.06 -15.76 0.67
N ALA A 95 -0.97 -15.12 0.12
CA ALA A 95 -2.36 -15.33 0.50
C ALA A 95 -2.77 -16.80 0.35
N VAL A 96 -2.46 -17.42 -0.79
CA VAL A 96 -2.72 -18.85 -1.05
C VAL A 96 -2.01 -19.73 -0.02
N ASN A 97 -0.73 -19.47 0.26
CA ASN A 97 0.05 -20.25 1.22
C ASN A 97 -0.50 -20.12 2.66
N LEU A 98 -0.94 -18.94 3.07
CA LEU A 98 -1.55 -18.74 4.39
C LEU A 98 -2.89 -19.48 4.50
N LEU A 99 -3.76 -19.38 3.49
CA LEU A 99 -5.05 -20.08 3.44
C LEU A 99 -4.90 -21.59 3.41
N ASN A 100 -3.87 -22.13 2.74
CA ASN A 100 -3.57 -23.57 2.76
C ASN A 100 -3.17 -24.06 4.16
N LYS A 101 -2.62 -23.20 5.00
CA LYS A 101 -2.26 -23.52 6.39
C LYS A 101 -3.42 -23.32 7.35
N ASN A 102 -4.25 -22.31 7.11
CA ASN A 102 -5.43 -21.99 7.91
C ASN A 102 -6.55 -21.42 7.03
N ASN A 103 -7.51 -22.25 6.69
CA ASN A 103 -8.64 -21.87 5.84
C ASN A 103 -9.71 -21.01 6.54
N SER A 104 -9.57 -20.79 7.84
CA SER A 104 -10.42 -19.87 8.62
C SER A 104 -9.83 -18.47 8.76
N LEU A 105 -8.61 -18.22 8.25
CA LEU A 105 -8.00 -16.89 8.22
C LEU A 105 -8.86 -15.96 7.36
N LEU A 106 -9.29 -14.84 7.92
CA LEU A 106 -9.99 -13.82 7.14
C LEU A 106 -9.00 -13.12 6.20
N ILE A 107 -9.43 -12.78 5.00
CA ILE A 107 -8.58 -12.09 4.03
C ILE A 107 -9.31 -10.89 3.40
N ILE A 108 -8.58 -9.82 3.12
CA ILE A 108 -9.05 -8.67 2.34
C ILE A 108 -8.03 -8.38 1.23
N ASP A 109 -8.49 -8.38 -0.01
CA ASP A 109 -7.72 -7.88 -1.15
C ASP A 109 -7.96 -6.39 -1.33
N GLY A 110 -6.96 -5.57 -0.97
CA GLY A 110 -7.02 -4.12 -1.13
C GLY A 110 -7.05 -3.67 -2.58
N SER A 111 -6.62 -4.51 -3.52
CA SER A 111 -6.59 -4.19 -4.96
C SER A 111 -7.76 -4.75 -5.75
N LEU A 112 -8.81 -5.24 -5.10
CA LEU A 112 -9.97 -5.86 -5.75
C LEU A 112 -10.55 -4.95 -6.84
N GLY A 113 -10.64 -5.47 -8.08
CA GLY A 113 -11.18 -4.75 -9.23
C GLY A 113 -10.28 -3.64 -9.80
N MET A 114 -9.06 -3.48 -9.29
CA MET A 114 -8.07 -2.55 -9.83
C MET A 114 -7.19 -3.24 -10.88
N MET A 115 -6.64 -2.45 -11.81
CA MET A 115 -5.74 -2.93 -12.88
C MET A 115 -4.60 -1.91 -13.08
N PRO A 116 -3.71 -1.73 -12.09
CA PRO A 116 -2.54 -0.86 -12.29
C PRO A 116 -1.56 -1.53 -13.27
N ASP A 117 -0.84 -0.74 -14.05
CA ASP A 117 0.23 -1.25 -14.91
C ASP A 117 1.41 -1.75 -14.07
N TYR A 118 1.68 -1.09 -12.95
CA TYR A 118 2.75 -1.42 -12.00
C TYR A 118 2.23 -1.42 -10.57
N ILE A 119 2.70 -2.36 -9.74
CA ILE A 119 2.26 -2.50 -8.35
C ILE A 119 2.50 -1.21 -7.53
N ASP A 120 3.59 -0.50 -7.81
CA ASP A 120 3.94 0.73 -7.10
C ASP A 120 2.91 1.85 -7.31
N GLU A 121 2.14 1.82 -8.39
CA GLU A 121 1.06 2.78 -8.65
C GLU A 121 -0.08 2.67 -7.63
N LEU A 122 -0.22 1.53 -6.95
CA LEU A 122 -1.26 1.35 -5.93
C LEU A 122 -1.08 2.33 -4.77
N TRP A 123 0.16 2.74 -4.48
CA TRP A 123 0.45 3.63 -3.36
C TRP A 123 1.16 4.93 -3.75
N LEU A 124 1.91 4.98 -4.86
CA LEU A 124 2.49 6.23 -5.35
C LEU A 124 1.45 7.17 -5.98
N ASN A 125 0.33 6.62 -6.46
CA ASN A 125 -0.78 7.40 -6.99
C ASN A 125 -1.88 7.56 -5.92
N PRO A 126 -2.10 8.76 -5.37
CA PRO A 126 -3.07 8.99 -4.29
C PRO A 126 -4.49 8.52 -4.62
N SER A 127 -4.93 8.63 -5.89
CA SER A 127 -6.25 8.13 -6.31
C SER A 127 -6.33 6.60 -6.24
N ASN A 128 -5.24 5.89 -6.55
CA ASN A 128 -5.21 4.42 -6.43
C ASN A 128 -5.21 4.01 -4.95
N LEU A 129 -4.44 4.70 -4.10
CA LEU A 129 -4.46 4.41 -2.66
C LEU A 129 -5.84 4.67 -2.04
N LEU A 130 -6.56 5.67 -2.54
CA LEU A 130 -7.95 5.91 -2.13
C LEU A 130 -8.85 4.71 -2.47
N MET A 131 -8.70 4.12 -3.66
CA MET A 131 -9.44 2.90 -4.05
C MET A 131 -9.05 1.70 -3.20
N VAL A 132 -7.75 1.50 -2.92
CA VAL A 132 -7.26 0.48 -1.99
C VAL A 132 -7.89 0.67 -0.61
N SER A 133 -7.94 1.90 -0.13
CA SER A 133 -8.55 2.23 1.17
C SER A 133 -10.05 1.92 1.21
N LEU A 134 -10.77 2.17 0.11
CA LEU A 134 -12.18 1.83 -0.02
C LEU A 134 -12.41 0.31 -0.01
N ASN A 135 -11.59 -0.44 -0.74
CA ASN A 135 -11.67 -1.89 -0.76
C ASN A 135 -11.42 -2.49 0.64
N ILE A 136 -10.41 -1.99 1.35
CA ILE A 136 -10.11 -2.43 2.72
C ILE A 136 -11.26 -2.07 3.67
N LYS A 137 -11.80 -0.84 3.59
CA LYS A 137 -12.97 -0.42 4.35
C LYS A 137 -14.14 -1.35 4.12
N ASN A 138 -14.48 -1.63 2.86
CA ASN A 138 -15.60 -2.51 2.52
C ASN A 138 -15.38 -3.92 3.05
N GLY A 139 -14.19 -4.50 2.88
CA GLY A 139 -13.85 -5.81 3.42
C GLY A 139 -13.95 -5.88 4.94
N LEU A 140 -13.50 -4.84 5.66
CA LEU A 140 -13.67 -4.76 7.12
C LEU A 140 -15.14 -4.78 7.51
N THR A 141 -15.97 -3.97 6.84
CA THR A 141 -17.41 -3.85 7.17
C THR A 141 -18.21 -5.12 6.84
N GLU A 142 -17.70 -6.02 5.99
CA GLU A 142 -18.28 -7.34 5.78
C GLU A 142 -18.06 -8.29 6.97
N TYR A 143 -16.95 -8.14 7.69
CA TYR A 143 -16.60 -8.99 8.84
C TYR A 143 -17.08 -8.44 10.18
N ILE A 144 -17.34 -7.13 10.28
CA ILE A 144 -17.70 -6.44 11.53
C ILE A 144 -19.21 -6.32 11.64
N ASN A 145 -19.78 -6.83 12.75
CA ASN A 145 -21.22 -6.69 13.07
C ASN A 145 -21.50 -5.55 14.07
N ASN A 146 -20.46 -4.97 14.66
CA ASN A 146 -20.58 -3.89 15.62
C ASN A 146 -20.82 -2.54 14.91
N ASN A 147 -22.05 -2.02 14.98
CA ASN A 147 -22.44 -0.76 14.36
C ASN A 147 -21.63 0.46 14.84
N TYR A 148 -21.08 0.42 16.06
CA TYR A 148 -20.21 1.51 16.54
C TYR A 148 -18.89 1.51 15.79
N LEU A 149 -18.24 0.35 15.68
CA LEU A 149 -16.98 0.20 14.92
C LEU A 149 -17.16 0.54 13.44
N ILE A 150 -18.27 0.11 12.81
CA ILE A 150 -18.57 0.44 11.41
C ILE A 150 -18.63 1.97 11.23
N LYS A 151 -19.34 2.69 12.10
CA LYS A 151 -19.43 4.16 12.04
C LYS A 151 -18.08 4.85 12.27
N GLU A 152 -17.25 4.30 13.11
CA GLU A 152 -15.90 4.82 13.35
C GLU A 152 -15.01 4.62 12.14
N ILE A 153 -15.02 3.43 11.53
CA ILE A 153 -14.32 3.13 10.28
C ILE A 153 -14.81 4.05 9.16
N ASP A 154 -16.13 4.26 9.03
CA ASP A 154 -16.70 5.17 8.02
C ASP A 154 -16.19 6.61 8.21
N LYS A 155 -16.17 7.09 9.44
CA LYS A 155 -15.63 8.43 9.75
C LYS A 155 -14.15 8.53 9.43
N ASN A 156 -13.35 7.55 9.88
CA ASN A 156 -11.91 7.53 9.64
C ASN A 156 -11.59 7.44 8.14
N TYR A 157 -12.41 6.71 7.39
CA TYR A 157 -12.31 6.63 5.92
C TYR A 157 -12.59 8.00 5.26
N GLU A 158 -13.62 8.73 5.66
CA GLU A 158 -13.91 10.06 5.10
C GLU A 158 -12.78 11.06 5.40
N ASP A 159 -12.17 10.99 6.59
CA ASP A 159 -11.01 11.80 6.95
C ASP A 159 -9.77 11.42 6.09
N LEU A 160 -9.51 10.12 5.89
CA LEU A 160 -8.45 9.63 5.02
C LEU A 160 -8.66 10.04 3.56
N LYS A 161 -9.87 9.89 3.05
CA LYS A 161 -10.28 10.28 1.70
C LYS A 161 -10.05 11.77 1.45
N LEU A 162 -10.39 12.64 2.41
CA LEU A 162 -10.13 14.06 2.31
C LEU A 162 -8.62 14.35 2.16
N LYS A 163 -7.78 13.74 3.01
CA LYS A 163 -6.33 13.92 2.95
C LYS A 163 -5.72 13.40 1.64
N LEU A 164 -6.14 12.24 1.16
CA LEU A 164 -5.68 11.69 -0.12
C LEU A 164 -6.12 12.56 -1.30
N SER A 165 -7.36 13.10 -1.27
CA SER A 165 -7.85 14.02 -2.30
C SER A 165 -7.07 15.34 -2.30
N MET A 166 -6.66 15.85 -1.13
CA MET A 166 -5.80 17.03 -1.04
C MET A 166 -4.41 16.76 -1.62
N LEU A 167 -3.83 15.60 -1.36
CA LEU A 167 -2.54 15.18 -1.92
C LEU A 167 -2.61 15.03 -3.45
N ASP A 168 -3.69 14.44 -3.97
CA ASP A 168 -3.93 14.32 -5.42
C ASP A 168 -4.07 15.70 -6.08
N ALA A 169 -4.79 16.61 -5.44
CA ALA A 169 -4.92 17.99 -5.89
C ALA A 169 -3.58 18.75 -5.87
N GLU A 170 -2.75 18.55 -4.85
CA GLU A 170 -1.41 19.14 -4.78
C GLU A 170 -0.50 18.63 -5.90
N MET A 171 -0.52 17.33 -6.20
CA MET A 171 0.22 16.76 -7.33
C MET A 171 -0.20 17.43 -8.64
N LYS A 172 -1.51 17.62 -8.84
CA LYS A 172 -2.05 18.32 -10.01
C LYS A 172 -1.60 19.79 -10.08
N LEU A 173 -1.72 20.52 -8.98
CA LEU A 173 -1.25 21.91 -8.91
C LEU A 173 0.26 22.01 -9.15
N THR A 174 1.04 21.05 -8.67
CA THR A 174 2.48 21.00 -8.94
C THR A 174 2.75 20.88 -10.44
N ALA A 175 2.03 20.05 -11.16
CA ALA A 175 2.17 19.95 -12.61
C ALA A 175 1.64 21.16 -13.38
N GLU A 176 0.53 21.75 -12.92
CA GLU A 176 -0.06 22.95 -13.56
C GLU A 176 0.87 24.17 -13.47
N ASN A 177 1.51 24.38 -12.30
CA ASN A 177 2.40 25.51 -12.04
C ASN A 177 3.86 25.26 -12.47
N ALA A 178 4.18 24.07 -12.99
CA ALA A 178 5.53 23.71 -13.42
C ALA A 178 5.98 24.56 -14.62
N THR A 179 7.17 25.15 -14.53
CA THR A 179 7.86 25.86 -15.64
C THR A 179 8.36 24.88 -16.70
N SER A 180 8.81 23.70 -16.26
CA SER A 180 9.15 22.57 -17.11
C SER A 180 8.30 21.36 -16.72
N LYS A 181 7.64 20.75 -17.68
CA LYS A 181 6.77 19.59 -17.43
C LYS A 181 7.44 18.25 -17.72
N THR A 182 8.66 18.25 -18.25
CA THR A 182 9.36 17.03 -18.62
C THR A 182 10.08 16.44 -17.41
N ILE A 183 9.83 15.17 -17.16
CA ILE A 183 10.44 14.37 -16.10
C ILE A 183 11.03 13.13 -16.74
N VAL A 184 12.32 12.88 -16.55
CA VAL A 184 12.99 11.65 -16.99
C VAL A 184 13.03 10.67 -15.82
N THR A 185 12.57 9.44 -16.04
CA THR A 185 12.47 8.40 -15.01
C THR A 185 13.20 7.13 -15.42
N ALA A 186 13.77 6.43 -14.44
CA ALA A 186 14.40 5.13 -14.66
C ALA A 186 13.38 3.99 -14.82
N THR A 187 12.13 4.21 -14.40
CA THR A 187 11.09 3.18 -14.33
C THR A 187 9.75 3.67 -14.85
N LYS A 188 8.99 2.76 -15.44
CA LYS A 188 7.60 3.00 -15.87
C LYS A 188 6.63 3.13 -14.70
N SER A 189 6.97 2.69 -13.50
CA SER A 189 6.12 2.85 -12.29
C SER A 189 5.74 4.30 -12.00
N LEU A 190 6.47 5.28 -12.57
CA LEU A 190 6.17 6.71 -12.45
C LEU A 190 5.31 7.26 -13.59
N ASN A 191 4.88 6.42 -14.56
CA ASN A 191 4.05 6.86 -15.68
C ASN A 191 2.70 7.45 -15.27
N PHE A 192 2.18 7.10 -14.09
CA PHE A 192 0.95 7.70 -13.56
C PHE A 192 1.04 9.23 -13.44
N LEU A 193 2.24 9.82 -13.36
CA LEU A 193 2.44 11.27 -13.32
C LEU A 193 1.92 11.98 -14.60
N LYS A 194 1.80 11.24 -15.71
CA LYS A 194 1.19 11.76 -16.96
C LYS A 194 -0.25 12.23 -16.76
N LYS A 195 -1.02 11.58 -15.87
CA LYS A 195 -2.41 11.99 -15.59
C LYS A 195 -2.53 13.41 -15.01
N TYR A 196 -1.47 13.88 -14.34
CA TYR A 196 -1.41 15.23 -13.77
C TYR A 196 -0.97 16.30 -14.78
N GLY A 197 -0.44 15.88 -15.93
CA GLY A 197 0.02 16.77 -16.99
C GLY A 197 1.53 16.89 -17.13
N PHE A 198 2.30 16.03 -16.44
CA PHE A 198 3.73 15.89 -16.69
C PHE A 198 3.98 15.15 -18.00
N ASN A 199 5.05 15.52 -18.70
CA ASN A 199 5.61 14.75 -19.80
C ASN A 199 6.66 13.79 -19.23
N VAL A 200 6.30 12.52 -19.04
CA VAL A 200 7.18 11.51 -18.44
C VAL A 200 7.85 10.70 -19.52
N ILE A 201 9.18 10.72 -19.54
CA ILE A 201 10.06 9.94 -20.42
C ILE A 201 10.70 8.86 -19.56
N SER A 202 10.35 7.58 -19.83
CA SER A 202 10.91 6.44 -19.09
C SER A 202 12.07 5.82 -19.81
N LEU A 203 13.16 5.53 -19.08
CA LEU A 203 14.34 4.80 -19.55
C LEU A 203 14.21 3.28 -19.36
N ASP A 204 13.02 2.80 -19.07
CA ASP A 204 12.66 1.39 -18.87
C ASP A 204 11.87 0.87 -20.09
N ASP A 205 12.36 1.13 -21.29
CA ASP A 205 11.78 0.65 -22.53
C ASP A 205 12.62 -0.48 -23.13
N ASP A 206 11.98 -1.34 -23.94
CA ASP A 206 12.66 -2.45 -24.59
C ASP A 206 13.31 -2.05 -25.92
N ASN A 207 14.60 -2.37 -26.08
CA ASN A 207 15.37 -2.38 -27.35
C ASN A 207 15.34 -1.07 -28.19
N THR A 208 14.77 -1.09 -29.41
CA THR A 208 14.86 0.03 -30.36
C THR A 208 14.15 1.30 -29.92
N ALA A 209 13.10 1.19 -29.11
CA ALA A 209 12.44 2.35 -28.49
C ALA A 209 13.38 3.01 -27.48
N LEU A 210 14.12 2.21 -26.71
CA LEU A 210 15.08 2.69 -25.73
C LEU A 210 16.23 3.47 -26.36
N GLU A 211 16.81 3.00 -27.47
CA GLU A 211 17.90 3.73 -28.14
C GLU A 211 17.48 5.15 -28.56
N LYS A 212 16.29 5.30 -29.13
CA LYS A 212 15.73 6.60 -29.48
C LYS A 212 15.50 7.48 -28.26
N THR A 213 14.96 6.91 -27.19
CA THR A 213 14.71 7.62 -25.92
C THR A 213 16.02 8.08 -25.29
N ILE A 214 17.07 7.26 -25.31
CA ILE A 214 18.40 7.64 -24.83
C ILE A 214 18.98 8.80 -25.62
N GLN A 215 18.84 8.80 -26.96
CA GLN A 215 19.29 9.91 -27.81
C GLN A 215 18.55 11.20 -27.46
N GLU A 216 17.22 11.15 -27.33
CA GLU A 216 16.39 12.29 -26.97
C GLU A 216 16.79 12.86 -25.58
N VAL A 217 16.94 12.00 -24.58
CA VAL A 217 17.36 12.40 -23.21
C VAL A 217 18.77 12.98 -23.23
N THR A 218 19.71 12.39 -24.00
CA THR A 218 21.07 12.89 -24.13
C THR A 218 21.11 14.31 -24.75
N GLU A 219 20.29 14.55 -25.77
CA GLU A 219 20.14 15.90 -26.34
C GLU A 219 19.59 16.90 -25.30
N MET A 220 18.57 16.51 -24.55
CA MET A 220 18.00 17.34 -23.47
C MET A 220 19.04 17.67 -22.39
N ILE A 221 19.91 16.73 -22.01
CA ILE A 221 21.00 16.95 -21.05
C ILE A 221 22.02 17.94 -21.62
N ASN A 222 22.43 17.75 -22.89
CA ASN A 222 23.40 18.64 -23.57
C ASN A 222 22.87 20.08 -23.68
N LEU A 223 21.56 20.23 -23.87
CA LEU A 223 20.90 21.53 -23.89
C LEU A 223 20.61 22.09 -22.49
N SER A 224 21.00 21.39 -21.43
CA SER A 224 20.71 21.73 -20.05
C SER A 224 19.21 21.91 -19.73
N SER A 225 18.34 21.30 -20.56
CA SER A 225 16.88 21.30 -20.35
C SER A 225 16.47 20.26 -19.30
N ILE A 226 17.29 19.23 -19.05
CA ILE A 226 17.14 18.21 -18.00
C ILE A 226 18.40 18.22 -17.12
N LYS A 227 18.21 18.21 -15.81
CA LYS A 227 19.28 18.14 -14.78
C LYS A 227 19.13 16.94 -13.86
N TYR A 228 17.94 16.35 -13.77
CA TYR A 228 17.66 15.25 -12.86
C TYR A 228 17.05 14.06 -13.59
N ILE A 229 17.45 12.85 -13.16
CA ILE A 229 16.79 11.59 -13.45
C ILE A 229 16.17 11.07 -12.17
N TYR A 230 14.91 10.67 -12.22
CA TYR A 230 14.19 10.15 -11.08
C TYR A 230 14.21 8.61 -11.08
N THR A 231 14.64 8.04 -9.97
CA THR A 231 14.62 6.62 -9.66
C THR A 231 13.73 6.35 -8.45
N LEU A 232 13.45 5.09 -8.16
CA LEU A 232 12.78 4.69 -6.93
C LEU A 232 13.76 4.01 -5.98
N GLU A 233 13.65 4.25 -4.68
CA GLU A 233 14.44 3.56 -3.67
C GLU A 233 14.18 2.05 -3.70
N ASN A 234 15.19 1.25 -3.32
CA ASN A 234 15.11 -0.21 -3.26
C ASN A 234 14.77 -0.89 -4.60
N ILE A 235 15.00 -0.22 -5.73
CA ILE A 235 15.01 -0.83 -7.06
C ILE A 235 16.46 -0.82 -7.55
N GLU A 236 16.86 -1.90 -8.19
CA GLU A 236 18.19 -2.01 -8.79
C GLU A 236 18.34 -0.96 -9.89
N ASP A 237 19.46 -0.23 -9.87
CA ASP A 237 19.70 0.84 -10.82
C ASP A 237 19.81 0.28 -12.25
N ASN A 238 19.03 0.85 -13.15
CA ASN A 238 19.05 0.56 -14.57
C ASN A 238 20.41 0.93 -15.18
N GLU A 239 21.02 0.01 -15.95
CA GLU A 239 22.33 0.22 -16.58
C GLU A 239 22.37 1.47 -17.48
N THR A 240 21.26 1.79 -18.17
CA THR A 240 21.14 3.01 -18.96
C THR A 240 21.28 4.26 -18.12
N VAL A 241 20.66 4.28 -16.93
CA VAL A 241 20.76 5.40 -15.97
C VAL A 241 22.20 5.54 -15.49
N LYS A 242 22.85 4.45 -15.11
CA LYS A 242 24.27 4.46 -14.68
C LYS A 242 25.16 5.07 -15.76
N LEU A 243 25.05 4.61 -17.01
CA LEU A 243 25.82 5.13 -18.12
C LEU A 243 25.56 6.63 -18.40
N LEU A 244 24.30 7.07 -18.30
CA LEU A 244 23.97 8.49 -18.47
C LEU A 244 24.58 9.35 -17.36
N LEU A 245 24.56 8.91 -16.10
CA LEU A 245 25.14 9.61 -14.96
C LEU A 245 26.69 9.67 -15.07
N GLU A 246 27.34 8.57 -15.44
CA GLU A 246 28.79 8.51 -15.62
C GLU A 246 29.29 9.45 -16.72
N ASN A 247 28.54 9.54 -17.83
CA ASN A 247 28.92 10.35 -18.98
C ASN A 247 28.54 11.84 -18.86
N ASN A 248 27.68 12.20 -17.91
CA ASN A 248 27.14 13.56 -17.79
C ASN A 248 27.27 14.11 -16.35
N LYS A 249 28.37 14.79 -16.06
CA LYS A 249 28.66 15.33 -14.71
C LYS A 249 27.64 16.34 -14.16
N ASN A 250 26.82 16.92 -15.02
CA ASN A 250 25.79 17.90 -14.66
C ASN A 250 24.41 17.24 -14.44
N LEU A 251 24.32 15.93 -14.66
CA LEU A 251 23.13 15.15 -14.43
C LEU A 251 23.16 14.59 -13.00
N THR A 252 22.07 14.68 -12.28
CA THR A 252 21.95 14.21 -10.90
C THR A 252 20.80 13.21 -10.78
N GLU A 253 21.03 12.12 -10.08
CA GLU A 253 19.97 11.19 -9.70
C GLU A 253 19.21 11.72 -8.48
N ILE A 254 17.87 11.60 -8.53
CA ILE A 254 16.97 11.80 -7.38
C ILE A 254 16.22 10.49 -7.12
N LYS A 255 16.45 9.90 -5.95
CA LYS A 255 15.74 8.70 -5.50
C LYS A 255 14.45 9.10 -4.79
N LEU A 256 13.31 8.84 -5.42
CA LEU A 256 12.01 9.01 -4.79
C LEU A 256 11.73 7.84 -3.86
N LYS A 257 11.04 8.11 -2.78
CA LYS A 257 10.55 7.07 -1.86
C LYS A 257 9.51 6.21 -2.56
N ARG A 258 9.74 4.90 -2.56
CA ARG A 258 8.86 3.92 -3.20
C ARG A 258 7.59 3.63 -2.40
N LEU A 259 7.65 3.80 -1.07
CA LEU A 259 6.53 3.64 -0.13
C LEU A 259 6.05 2.19 0.12
N ASP A 260 6.59 1.19 -0.55
CA ASP A 260 6.27 -0.21 -0.26
C ASP A 260 6.70 -0.64 1.15
N SER A 261 7.73 0.01 1.69
CA SER A 261 8.20 -0.12 3.07
C SER A 261 8.50 1.25 3.68
N ILE A 262 8.66 1.30 4.99
CA ILE A 262 9.14 2.46 5.77
C ILE A 262 10.35 2.02 6.57
N THR A 263 11.36 2.88 6.70
CA THR A 263 12.52 2.57 7.53
C THR A 263 12.19 2.74 9.01
N THR A 264 12.96 2.05 9.88
CA THR A 264 12.83 2.23 11.34
C THR A 264 13.11 3.68 11.76
N GLU A 265 14.04 4.36 11.08
CA GLU A 265 14.35 5.76 11.33
C GLU A 265 13.15 6.66 10.98
N GLU A 266 12.56 6.50 9.79
CA GLU A 266 11.38 7.26 9.37
C GLU A 266 10.22 7.06 10.33
N ARG A 267 9.99 5.83 10.77
CA ARG A 267 8.95 5.51 11.76
C ARG A 267 9.21 6.20 13.10
N ASN A 268 10.43 6.16 13.61
CA ASN A 268 10.81 6.78 14.87
C ASN A 268 10.74 8.32 14.82
N ASN A 269 10.97 8.91 13.65
CA ASN A 269 10.83 10.34 13.40
C ASN A 269 9.37 10.77 13.15
N GLY A 270 8.40 9.86 13.27
CA GLY A 270 6.97 10.15 13.10
C GLY A 270 6.57 10.37 11.64
N SER A 271 7.38 9.91 10.68
CA SER A 271 7.01 9.97 9.26
C SER A 271 5.83 9.04 8.98
N ASP A 272 4.89 9.51 8.18
CA ASP A 272 3.76 8.76 7.69
C ASP A 272 3.68 8.80 6.15
N TYR A 273 2.67 8.16 5.59
CA TYR A 273 2.46 8.13 4.15
C TYR A 273 2.42 9.55 3.54
N PHE A 274 1.72 10.48 4.21
CA PHE A 274 1.54 11.84 3.68
C PHE A 274 2.84 12.63 3.70
N THR A 275 3.58 12.57 4.81
CA THR A 275 4.87 13.27 4.93
C THR A 275 5.92 12.76 3.94
N ILE A 276 5.89 11.44 3.64
CA ILE A 276 6.80 10.85 2.65
C ILE A 276 6.39 11.25 1.22
N MET A 277 5.08 11.20 0.90
CA MET A 277 4.61 11.66 -0.41
C MET A 277 4.85 13.15 -0.64
N GLN A 278 4.72 13.97 0.41
CA GLN A 278 5.07 15.39 0.35
C GLN A 278 6.53 15.59 -0.05
N LYS A 279 7.46 14.80 0.54
CA LYS A 279 8.87 14.83 0.14
C LYS A 279 9.06 14.45 -1.32
N ASN A 280 8.38 13.41 -1.81
CA ASN A 280 8.43 13.03 -3.22
C ASN A 280 7.97 14.18 -4.14
N ILE A 281 6.90 14.90 -3.77
CA ILE A 281 6.44 16.07 -4.51
C ILE A 281 7.50 17.19 -4.53
N GLU A 282 8.12 17.48 -3.39
CA GLU A 282 9.20 18.49 -3.31
C GLU A 282 10.42 18.08 -4.14
N GLU A 283 10.76 16.79 -4.19
CA GLU A 283 11.83 16.29 -5.07
C GLU A 283 11.47 16.49 -6.56
N LEU A 284 10.22 16.25 -6.98
CA LEU A 284 9.77 16.52 -8.36
C LEU A 284 9.88 18.00 -8.74
N LYS A 285 9.65 18.91 -7.80
CA LYS A 285 9.77 20.36 -8.03
C LYS A 285 11.19 20.80 -8.38
N LYS A 286 12.24 20.06 -7.99
CA LYS A 286 13.63 20.38 -8.33
C LYS A 286 13.88 20.43 -9.84
N GLU A 287 13.22 19.56 -10.62
CA GLU A 287 13.29 19.59 -12.09
C GLU A 287 12.24 20.55 -12.69
N THR A 288 11.06 20.60 -12.10
CA THR A 288 9.89 21.18 -12.74
C THR A 288 9.66 22.68 -12.44
N TYR A 289 10.33 23.23 -11.42
CA TYR A 289 10.21 24.63 -10.98
C TYR A 289 11.50 25.45 -11.18
N LYS A 290 12.21 25.21 -12.27
CA LYS A 290 13.46 25.93 -12.63
C LYS A 290 13.22 27.33 -13.10
#